data_f49ddf9edfa1cdd83b40826a6e95f1d3
#
_entry.id   f49ddf9edfa1cdd83b40826a6e95f1d3
#
_cell.length_a   1.000
_cell.length_b   1.000
_cell.length_c   1.000
_cell.angle_alpha   90.00
_cell.angle_beta   90.00
_cell.angle_gamma   90.00
#
_symmetry.space_group_name_H-M   'P 1'
#
loop_
_entity.id
_entity.type
_entity.pdbx_description
1 polymer ?
#
loop_
_entity_poly.entity_id
_entity_poly.type
_entity_poly.pdbx_seq_one_letter_code
_entity_poly.pdbx_strand_id
1 'polypeptide(L)'
;MTAAALLAVARAKGVMLATAESCTGGLLSAAITDIPGSSAIFDRGFVTYTNAAKVEMLGVRPATLTAHGAVSEEIAREMAEGALRRSHADLAVAITGIAGPGGSEHKPEGRVCFGLAGPAGTTTLTVEFGALGRDQVRRAARDRGLAILADALDSFVRKS
;
A
#
# COMPACT_ATOMS: atom_id res chain seq x y z
N MET A 1 5.12 13.42 6.99
CA MET A 1 6.55 13.07 6.83
C MET A 1 6.88 12.99 5.35
N THR A 2 8.00 13.56 4.95
CA THR A 2 8.47 13.48 3.56
C THR A 2 9.09 12.11 3.29
N ALA A 3 9.26 11.75 2.00
CA ALA A 3 9.96 10.53 1.61
C ALA A 3 11.41 10.52 2.13
N ALA A 4 12.08 11.67 2.14
CA ALA A 4 13.44 11.79 2.69
C ALA A 4 13.48 11.49 4.20
N ALA A 5 12.51 11.98 4.96
CA ALA A 5 12.42 11.71 6.38
C ALA A 5 12.08 10.23 6.64
N LEU A 6 11.21 9.65 5.82
CA LEU A 6 10.90 8.22 5.87
C LEU A 6 12.16 7.38 5.67
N LEU A 7 12.97 7.72 4.66
CA LEU A 7 14.24 7.04 4.38
C LEU A 7 15.16 7.08 5.60
N ALA A 8 15.31 8.25 6.21
CA ALA A 8 16.19 8.43 7.36
C ALA A 8 15.78 7.55 8.55
N VAL A 9 14.48 7.52 8.87
CA VAL A 9 13.97 6.73 9.99
C VAL A 9 14.09 5.22 9.70
N ALA A 10 13.68 4.79 8.53
CA ALA A 10 13.76 3.37 8.15
C ALA A 10 15.21 2.89 8.15
N ARG A 11 16.11 3.70 7.62
CA ARG A 11 17.54 3.38 7.59
C ARG A 11 18.13 3.27 8.99
N ALA A 12 17.79 4.22 9.88
CA ALA A 12 18.27 4.21 11.27
C ALA A 12 17.78 2.97 12.02
N LYS A 13 16.59 2.50 11.72
CA LYS A 13 16.00 1.31 12.36
C LYS A 13 16.33 -0.01 11.65
N GLY A 14 16.98 0.06 10.48
CA GLY A 14 17.29 -1.12 9.69
C GLY A 14 16.06 -1.83 9.13
N VAL A 15 15.03 -1.06 8.75
CA VAL A 15 13.74 -1.58 8.28
C VAL A 15 13.67 -1.55 6.76
N MET A 16 13.30 -2.67 6.16
CA MET A 16 13.03 -2.79 4.73
C MET A 16 11.54 -2.72 4.46
N LEU A 17 11.17 -2.02 3.39
CA LEU A 17 9.79 -1.77 3.01
C LEU A 17 9.44 -2.46 1.69
N ALA A 18 8.17 -2.86 1.56
CA ALA A 18 7.58 -3.29 0.31
C ALA A 18 6.23 -2.60 0.12
N THR A 19 5.78 -2.54 -1.12
CA THR A 19 4.51 -1.91 -1.49
C THR A 19 3.69 -2.86 -2.35
N ALA A 20 2.36 -2.75 -2.25
CA ALA A 20 1.42 -3.41 -3.13
C ALA A 20 0.42 -2.37 -3.62
N GLU A 21 0.48 -2.03 -4.90
CA GLU A 21 -0.27 -0.91 -5.45
C GLU A 21 -1.25 -1.36 -6.52
N SER A 22 -2.49 -0.89 -6.43
CA SER A 22 -3.48 -1.04 -7.48
C SER A 22 -3.73 0.31 -8.16
N CYS A 23 -4.63 1.13 -7.65
CA CYS A 23 -4.98 2.39 -8.29
C CYS A 23 -3.83 3.40 -8.41
N THR A 24 -2.84 3.32 -7.56
CA THR A 24 -1.66 4.21 -7.60
C THR A 24 -0.63 3.79 -8.65
N GLY A 25 -0.69 2.55 -9.13
CA GLY A 25 0.09 2.08 -10.28
C GLY A 25 1.60 2.24 -10.20
N GLY A 26 2.17 2.33 -9.00
CA GLY A 26 3.60 2.52 -8.77
C GLY A 26 3.98 3.89 -8.23
N LEU A 27 3.01 4.81 -8.05
CA LEU A 27 3.31 6.16 -7.54
C LEU A 27 3.96 6.15 -6.16
N LEU A 28 3.52 5.26 -5.28
CA LEU A 28 4.12 5.15 -3.94
C LEU A 28 5.55 4.63 -4.01
N SER A 29 5.77 3.58 -4.76
CA SER A 29 7.11 3.03 -5.01
C SER A 29 8.04 4.08 -5.62
N ALA A 30 7.54 4.84 -6.61
CA ALA A 30 8.28 5.92 -7.25
C ALA A 30 8.64 7.02 -6.24
N ALA A 31 7.70 7.42 -5.39
CA ALA A 31 7.96 8.45 -4.38
C ALA A 31 9.06 8.04 -3.40
N ILE A 32 9.07 6.77 -2.98
CA ILE A 32 10.11 6.24 -2.09
C ILE A 32 11.46 6.22 -2.82
N THR A 33 11.48 5.75 -4.07
CA THR A 33 12.71 5.57 -4.84
C THR A 33 13.23 6.85 -5.47
N ASP A 34 12.48 7.94 -5.44
CA ASP A 34 12.98 9.26 -5.85
C ASP A 34 14.14 9.76 -4.99
N ILE A 35 14.26 9.24 -3.77
CA ILE A 35 15.30 9.69 -2.84
C ILE A 35 16.57 8.84 -3.03
N PRO A 36 17.72 9.46 -3.29
CA PRO A 36 18.98 8.72 -3.38
C PRO A 36 19.27 7.94 -2.10
N GLY A 37 19.67 6.69 -2.24
CA GLY A 37 19.93 5.80 -1.11
C GLY A 37 18.73 4.97 -0.70
N SER A 38 17.60 5.06 -1.39
CA SER A 38 16.38 4.31 -1.06
C SER A 38 16.55 2.78 -1.15
N SER A 39 17.54 2.27 -1.87
CA SER A 39 17.85 0.84 -1.91
C SER A 39 18.18 0.26 -0.52
N ALA A 40 18.55 1.11 0.42
CA ALA A 40 18.82 0.69 1.81
C ALA A 40 17.53 0.35 2.56
N ILE A 41 16.35 0.81 2.09
CA ILE A 41 15.08 0.64 2.79
C ILE A 41 13.96 0.09 1.92
N PHE A 42 14.09 0.05 0.61
CA PHE A 42 13.04 -0.42 -0.29
C PHE A 42 13.48 -1.69 -0.99
N ASP A 43 12.74 -2.78 -0.76
CA ASP A 43 13.04 -4.07 -1.35
C ASP A 43 12.40 -4.21 -2.73
N ARG A 44 11.07 -4.16 -2.77
CA ARG A 44 10.30 -4.33 -4.00
C ARG A 44 8.89 -3.79 -3.86
N GLY A 45 8.29 -3.50 -5.01
CA GLY A 45 6.89 -3.13 -5.11
C GLY A 45 6.16 -4.05 -6.09
N PHE A 46 4.90 -4.33 -5.77
CA PHE A 46 4.01 -5.13 -6.60
C PHE A 46 2.94 -4.21 -7.17
N VAL A 47 2.93 -4.02 -8.47
CA VAL A 47 1.85 -3.30 -9.15
C VAL A 47 0.85 -4.34 -9.64
N THR A 48 -0.26 -4.48 -8.94
CA THR A 48 -1.29 -5.48 -9.18
C THR A 48 -2.60 -4.80 -9.56
N TYR A 49 -2.68 -4.32 -10.78
CA TYR A 49 -3.76 -3.47 -11.22
C TYR A 49 -5.08 -4.23 -11.39
N THR A 50 -5.01 -5.42 -11.98
CA THR A 50 -6.18 -6.28 -12.22
C THR A 50 -6.40 -7.24 -11.06
N ASN A 51 -7.61 -7.80 -10.99
CA ASN A 51 -7.91 -8.85 -10.01
C ASN A 51 -7.04 -10.09 -10.24
N ALA A 52 -6.82 -10.46 -11.50
CA ALA A 52 -5.94 -11.57 -11.85
C ALA A 52 -4.52 -11.36 -11.32
N ALA A 53 -3.97 -10.14 -11.48
CA ALA A 53 -2.65 -9.81 -10.95
C ALA A 53 -2.59 -9.89 -9.43
N LYS A 54 -3.65 -9.46 -8.74
CA LYS A 54 -3.72 -9.58 -7.27
C LYS A 54 -3.63 -11.04 -6.82
N VAL A 55 -4.34 -11.92 -7.51
CA VAL A 55 -4.32 -13.36 -7.22
C VAL A 55 -2.95 -13.94 -7.52
N GLU A 56 -2.43 -13.70 -8.72
CA GLU A 56 -1.18 -14.32 -9.20
C GLU A 56 0.05 -13.81 -8.45
N MET A 57 0.14 -12.52 -8.22
CA MET A 57 1.33 -11.90 -7.66
C MET A 57 1.33 -11.82 -6.14
N LEU A 58 0.16 -11.70 -5.51
CA LEU A 58 0.06 -11.50 -4.06
C LEU A 58 -0.66 -12.62 -3.33
N GLY A 59 -1.25 -13.56 -4.04
CA GLY A 59 -2.01 -14.64 -3.43
C GLY A 59 -3.34 -14.19 -2.83
N VAL A 60 -3.89 -13.11 -3.34
CA VAL A 60 -5.25 -12.68 -2.98
C VAL A 60 -6.23 -13.78 -3.36
N ARG A 61 -7.15 -14.09 -2.46
CA ARG A 61 -8.09 -15.19 -2.68
C ARG A 61 -9.25 -14.77 -3.58
N PRO A 62 -9.55 -15.54 -4.64
CA PRO A 62 -10.72 -15.24 -5.49
C PRO A 62 -12.03 -15.13 -4.71
N ALA A 63 -12.20 -15.94 -3.66
CA ALA A 63 -13.40 -15.89 -2.82
C ALA A 63 -13.56 -14.52 -2.12
N THR A 64 -12.47 -13.92 -1.67
CA THR A 64 -12.50 -12.60 -1.04
C THR A 64 -12.87 -11.52 -2.07
N LEU A 65 -12.32 -11.61 -3.27
CA LEU A 65 -12.68 -10.71 -4.37
C LEU A 65 -14.16 -10.80 -4.72
N THR A 66 -14.70 -12.01 -4.78
CA THR A 66 -16.14 -12.22 -5.06
C THR A 66 -17.02 -11.65 -3.95
N ALA A 67 -16.63 -11.84 -2.69
CA ALA A 67 -17.45 -11.44 -1.55
C ALA A 67 -17.41 -9.92 -1.29
N HIS A 68 -16.25 -9.27 -1.49
CA HIS A 68 -16.03 -7.89 -1.04
C HIS A 68 -15.65 -6.93 -2.15
N GLY A 69 -15.25 -7.43 -3.31
CA GLY A 69 -14.70 -6.60 -4.39
C GLY A 69 -13.26 -6.18 -4.11
N ALA A 70 -12.60 -5.66 -5.15
CA ALA A 70 -11.19 -5.30 -5.08
C ALA A 70 -10.92 -4.12 -4.11
N VAL A 71 -11.85 -3.17 -4.02
CA VAL A 71 -11.72 -2.01 -3.14
C VAL A 71 -12.44 -2.31 -1.82
N SER A 72 -11.70 -2.94 -0.94
CA SER A 72 -12.18 -3.36 0.38
C SER A 72 -10.99 -3.51 1.33
N GLU A 73 -11.26 -3.42 2.63
CA GLU A 73 -10.21 -3.63 3.64
C GLU A 73 -9.75 -5.09 3.65
N GLU A 74 -10.65 -6.03 3.36
CA GLU A 74 -10.32 -7.45 3.26
C GLU A 74 -9.26 -7.69 2.17
N ILE A 75 -9.43 -7.08 0.99
CA ILE A 75 -8.47 -7.20 -0.10
C ILE A 75 -7.17 -6.43 0.21
N ALA A 76 -7.27 -5.23 0.79
CA ALA A 76 -6.09 -4.48 1.20
C ALA A 76 -5.24 -5.29 2.20
N ARG A 77 -5.87 -5.99 3.12
CA ARG A 77 -5.20 -6.90 4.07
C ARG A 77 -4.45 -8.01 3.34
N GLU A 78 -5.14 -8.71 2.45
CA GLU A 78 -4.53 -9.82 1.71
C GLU A 78 -3.40 -9.35 0.80
N MET A 79 -3.54 -8.17 0.20
CA MET A 79 -2.47 -7.58 -0.61
C MET A 79 -1.23 -7.27 0.24
N ALA A 80 -1.41 -6.63 1.38
CA ALA A 80 -0.30 -6.28 2.27
C ALA A 80 0.41 -7.53 2.81
N GLU A 81 -0.36 -8.51 3.25
CA GLU A 81 0.18 -9.78 3.75
C GLU A 81 0.90 -10.55 2.65
N GLY A 82 0.35 -10.57 1.45
CA GLY A 82 0.99 -11.20 0.29
C GLY A 82 2.31 -10.53 -0.08
N ALA A 83 2.35 -9.20 -0.07
CA ALA A 83 3.57 -8.45 -0.35
C ALA A 83 4.65 -8.73 0.72
N LEU A 84 4.26 -8.79 1.98
CA LEU A 84 5.18 -9.10 3.07
C LEU A 84 5.78 -10.50 2.92
N ARG A 85 4.95 -11.50 2.65
CA ARG A 85 5.41 -12.89 2.48
C ARG A 85 6.34 -13.07 1.27
N ARG A 86 6.13 -12.30 0.21
CA ARG A 86 6.85 -12.46 -1.07
C ARG A 86 7.99 -11.48 -1.25
N SER A 87 8.43 -10.89 -0.15
CA SER A 87 9.55 -9.95 -0.14
C SER A 87 10.45 -10.22 1.06
N HIS A 88 11.53 -9.47 1.11
CA HIS A 88 12.42 -9.45 2.28
C HIS A 88 12.13 -8.23 3.16
N ALA A 89 10.92 -7.69 3.05
CA ALA A 89 10.52 -6.51 3.81
C ALA A 89 10.10 -6.84 5.24
N ASP A 90 10.22 -5.84 6.10
CA ASP A 90 9.73 -5.89 7.47
C ASP A 90 8.33 -5.30 7.58
N LEU A 91 8.00 -4.35 6.70
CA LEU A 91 6.70 -3.71 6.59
C LEU A 91 6.26 -3.68 5.13
N ALA A 92 4.99 -3.95 4.89
CA ALA A 92 4.40 -3.82 3.56
C ALA A 92 3.10 -3.03 3.64
N VAL A 93 2.95 -2.04 2.77
CA VAL A 93 1.73 -1.26 2.65
C VAL A 93 1.02 -1.58 1.35
N ALA A 94 -0.30 -1.72 1.41
CA ALA A 94 -1.14 -1.98 0.24
C ALA A 94 -2.13 -0.84 0.01
N ILE A 95 -2.39 -0.54 -1.26
CA ILE A 95 -3.35 0.49 -1.69
C ILE A 95 -4.25 -0.10 -2.76
N THR A 96 -5.56 -0.05 -2.55
CA THR A 96 -6.56 -0.43 -3.53
C THR A 96 -7.72 0.57 -3.47
N GLY A 97 -8.08 1.15 -4.60
CA GLY A 97 -9.05 2.24 -4.57
C GLY A 97 -9.71 2.54 -5.91
N ILE A 98 -10.68 3.45 -5.86
CA ILE A 98 -11.43 3.96 -7.01
C ILE A 98 -10.93 5.35 -7.37
N ALA A 99 -10.01 5.41 -8.31
CA ALA A 99 -9.40 6.67 -8.72
C ALA A 99 -10.37 7.55 -9.54
N GLY A 100 -11.34 6.93 -10.22
CA GLY A 100 -12.26 7.64 -11.09
C GLY A 100 -11.78 7.70 -12.54
N PRO A 101 -12.52 8.38 -13.43
CA PRO A 101 -13.73 9.16 -13.12
C PRO A 101 -14.91 8.25 -12.79
N GLY A 102 -15.71 8.71 -11.82
CA GLY A 102 -16.90 7.98 -11.36
C GLY A 102 -16.60 6.83 -10.43
N GLY A 103 -17.65 6.22 -9.89
CA GLY A 103 -17.56 5.07 -9.01
C GLY A 103 -17.43 3.75 -9.78
N SER A 104 -17.23 2.66 -9.04
CA SER A 104 -17.16 1.31 -9.57
C SER A 104 -17.65 0.32 -8.51
N GLU A 105 -18.28 -0.80 -8.94
CA GLU A 105 -18.76 -1.85 -8.03
C GLU A 105 -19.64 -1.32 -6.90
N HIS A 106 -20.50 -0.32 -7.20
CA HIS A 106 -21.36 0.38 -6.24
C HIS A 106 -20.61 1.16 -5.16
N LYS A 107 -19.33 1.47 -5.40
CA LYS A 107 -18.47 2.23 -4.49
C LYS A 107 -18.12 3.58 -5.12
N PRO A 108 -18.02 4.67 -4.34
CA PRO A 108 -17.82 6.00 -4.89
C PRO A 108 -16.39 6.24 -5.34
N GLU A 109 -16.24 7.16 -6.29
CA GLU A 109 -14.94 7.71 -6.62
C GLU A 109 -14.25 8.27 -5.37
N GLY A 110 -12.96 8.01 -5.23
CA GLY A 110 -12.16 8.50 -4.11
C GLY A 110 -12.16 7.59 -2.89
N ARG A 111 -12.91 6.49 -2.90
CA ARG A 111 -12.77 5.49 -1.84
C ARG A 111 -11.49 4.72 -2.06
N VAL A 112 -10.61 4.74 -1.06
CA VAL A 112 -9.34 4.00 -1.10
C VAL A 112 -9.17 3.22 0.20
N CYS A 113 -8.83 1.95 0.08
CA CYS A 113 -8.56 1.07 1.21
C CYS A 113 -7.06 0.80 1.28
N PHE A 114 -6.55 0.79 2.51
CA PHE A 114 -5.14 0.60 2.81
C PHE A 114 -4.97 -0.58 3.74
N GLY A 115 -3.86 -1.29 3.56
CA GLY A 115 -3.43 -2.34 4.49
C GLY A 115 -1.98 -2.13 4.86
N LEU A 116 -1.64 -2.47 6.08
CA LEU A 116 -0.26 -2.44 6.56
C LEU A 116 0.03 -3.74 7.29
N ALA A 117 0.99 -4.50 6.80
CA ALA A 117 1.43 -5.76 7.38
C ALA A 117 2.85 -5.63 7.92
N GLY A 118 3.08 -6.20 9.08
CA GLY A 118 4.40 -6.18 9.73
C GLY A 118 4.45 -7.12 10.93
N PRO A 119 5.49 -7.04 11.75
CA PRO A 119 5.66 -7.96 12.89
C PRO A 119 4.58 -7.82 13.96
N ALA A 120 3.90 -6.66 14.04
CA ALA A 120 2.80 -6.45 14.98
C ALA A 120 1.45 -6.97 14.46
N GLY A 121 1.39 -7.51 13.24
CA GLY A 121 0.17 -7.96 12.59
C GLY A 121 -0.21 -7.08 11.43
N THR A 122 -1.47 -7.16 11.02
CA THR A 122 -1.99 -6.39 9.87
C THR A 122 -3.11 -5.48 10.33
N THR A 123 -3.05 -4.22 9.91
CA THR A 123 -4.11 -3.24 10.12
C THR A 123 -4.64 -2.75 8.78
N THR A 124 -5.89 -2.30 8.76
CA THR A 124 -6.54 -1.80 7.56
C THR A 124 -7.31 -0.52 7.86
N LEU A 125 -7.52 0.30 6.84
CA LEU A 125 -8.39 1.47 6.95
C LEU A 125 -8.96 1.86 5.59
N THR A 126 -10.07 2.57 5.61
CA THR A 126 -10.71 3.14 4.43
C THR A 126 -10.70 4.66 4.54
N VAL A 127 -10.32 5.32 3.45
CA VAL A 127 -10.38 6.79 3.36
C VAL A 127 -11.28 7.18 2.20
N GLU A 128 -12.21 8.08 2.47
CA GLU A 128 -13.09 8.66 1.45
C GLU A 128 -12.47 10.00 1.02
N PHE A 129 -11.66 9.99 -0.03
CA PHE A 129 -11.09 11.23 -0.55
C PHE A 129 -12.12 12.08 -1.31
N GLY A 130 -13.18 11.45 -1.81
CA GLY A 130 -14.19 12.12 -2.61
C GLY A 130 -13.82 12.17 -4.10
N ALA A 131 -14.68 12.80 -4.88
CA ALA A 131 -14.52 12.89 -6.33
C ALA A 131 -13.54 14.01 -6.72
N LEU A 132 -12.27 13.82 -6.36
CA LEU A 132 -11.21 14.80 -6.62
C LEU A 132 -10.70 14.77 -8.06
N GLY A 133 -11.08 13.75 -8.85
CA GLY A 133 -10.50 13.45 -10.14
C GLY A 133 -9.36 12.44 -10.03
N ARG A 134 -9.17 11.67 -11.09
CA ARG A 134 -8.26 10.52 -11.11
C ARG A 134 -6.84 10.86 -10.65
N ASP A 135 -6.28 11.94 -11.16
CA ASP A 135 -4.91 12.35 -10.81
C ASP A 135 -4.80 12.68 -9.31
N GLN A 136 -5.73 13.47 -8.79
CA GLN A 136 -5.69 13.91 -7.39
C GLN A 136 -5.96 12.77 -6.41
N VAL A 137 -6.87 11.84 -6.73
CA VAL A 137 -7.12 10.65 -5.90
C VAL A 137 -5.86 9.80 -5.82
N ARG A 138 -5.20 9.57 -6.94
CA ARG A 138 -3.96 8.77 -6.97
C ARG A 138 -2.84 9.42 -6.16
N ARG A 139 -2.70 10.74 -6.24
CA ARG A 139 -1.69 11.48 -5.45
C ARG A 139 -2.01 11.46 -3.97
N ALA A 140 -3.28 11.67 -3.61
CA ALA A 140 -3.73 11.61 -2.21
C ALA A 140 -3.50 10.21 -1.61
N ALA A 141 -3.79 9.16 -2.39
CA ALA A 141 -3.56 7.79 -1.97
C ALA A 141 -2.06 7.50 -1.76
N ARG A 142 -1.20 7.97 -2.66
CA ARG A 142 0.26 7.88 -2.50
C ARG A 142 0.71 8.54 -1.21
N ASP A 143 0.26 9.77 -0.96
CA ASP A 143 0.67 10.55 0.22
C ASP A 143 0.20 9.88 1.51
N ARG A 144 -1.03 9.33 1.49
CA ARG A 144 -1.52 8.58 2.65
C ARG A 144 -0.72 7.29 2.89
N GLY A 145 -0.32 6.61 1.82
CA GLY A 145 0.56 5.44 1.91
C GLY A 145 1.89 5.77 2.58
N LEU A 146 2.50 6.91 2.23
CA LEU A 146 3.71 7.39 2.89
C LEU A 146 3.47 7.67 4.37
N ALA A 147 2.35 8.30 4.71
CA ALA A 147 2.00 8.59 6.10
C ALA A 147 1.79 7.32 6.93
N ILE A 148 1.15 6.31 6.36
CA ILE A 148 0.95 5.01 7.02
C ILE A 148 2.30 4.36 7.33
N LEU A 149 3.22 4.36 6.37
CA LEU A 149 4.57 3.83 6.58
C LEU A 149 5.32 4.63 7.65
N ALA A 150 5.20 5.95 7.65
CA ALA A 150 5.84 6.82 8.64
C ALA A 150 5.36 6.50 10.06
N ASP A 151 4.05 6.37 10.24
CA ASP A 151 3.47 6.03 11.55
C ASP A 151 3.93 4.64 12.01
N ALA A 152 3.97 3.69 11.09
CA ALA A 152 4.42 2.34 11.38
C ALA A 152 5.90 2.32 11.79
N LEU A 153 6.73 3.12 11.14
CA LEU A 153 8.15 3.23 11.47
C LEU A 153 8.40 3.83 12.84
N ASP A 154 7.59 4.82 13.23
CA ASP A 154 7.73 5.44 14.56
C ASP A 154 7.49 4.43 15.69
N SER A 155 6.57 3.51 15.50
CA SER A 155 6.23 2.48 16.50
C SER A 155 6.91 1.14 16.23
N PHE A 156 7.73 1.04 15.18
CA PHE A 156 8.34 -0.24 14.82
C PHE A 156 9.33 -0.72 15.87
N VAL A 157 9.12 -1.94 16.34
CA VAL A 157 10.04 -2.66 17.22
C VAL A 157 10.30 -4.03 16.61
N ARG A 158 11.58 -4.32 16.37
CA ARG A 158 11.96 -5.63 15.85
C ARG A 158 11.83 -6.66 16.98
N LYS A 159 11.07 -7.74 16.70
CA LYS A 159 10.96 -8.84 17.66
C LYS A 159 12.29 -9.59 17.70
N SER A 160 12.77 -9.78 18.89
CA SER A 160 13.97 -10.60 19.16
C SER A 160 13.65 -12.10 19.04
#